data_5614376bce0d0f475b5fb8a4d794a7cd
#
_entry.id   5614376bce0d0f475b5fb8a4d794a7cd
#
_cell.length_a   1.000
_cell.length_b   1.000
_cell.length_c   1.000
_cell.angle_alpha   90.00
_cell.angle_beta   90.00
_cell.angle_gamma   90.00
#
_symmetry.space_group_name_H-M   'P 1'
#
loop_
_entity.id
_entity.type
_entity.pdbx_description
1 polymer ?
#
loop_
_entity_poly.entity_id
_entity_poly.type
_entity_poly.pdbx_seq_one_letter_code
_entity_poly.pdbx_strand_id
1 'polypeptide(L)'
;MHLYSLRKVMRLGVENIILFPTINEAAASRTLPVLSALADQFRITVIGFPDWLKFTSIDEEVLFKLNVKMMANSYVDYQGDVAKEFSAKHRDYFYSEPSNVVNRAFDIVMCFIPLVDIERGNTLNVLREKDISGAFTRFRFHPVSGFGGLENRGLYLINYGRNFEIIVKPIVK
;
A
#
# COMPACT_ATOMS: atom_id res chain seq x y z
N MET A 1 -7.45 -24.89 -3.52
CA MET A 1 -6.12 -25.04 -4.12
C MET A 1 -5.41 -26.18 -3.43
N HIS A 2 -4.89 -27.17 -4.16
CA HIS A 2 -4.24 -28.34 -3.55
C HIS A 2 -2.74 -28.08 -3.38
N LEU A 3 -2.21 -28.21 -2.16
CA LEU A 3 -0.77 -28.15 -1.81
C LEU A 3 0.13 -28.94 -2.76
N TYR A 4 -0.34 -30.13 -3.14
CA TYR A 4 0.40 -31.04 -4.05
C TYR A 4 0.67 -30.42 -5.43
N SER A 5 -0.30 -29.69 -5.98
CA SER A 5 -0.15 -29.06 -7.30
C SER A 5 0.83 -27.88 -7.26
N LEU A 6 0.87 -27.11 -6.18
CA LEU A 6 1.81 -26.01 -6.00
C LEU A 6 3.25 -26.50 -5.85
N ARG A 7 3.47 -27.58 -5.09
CA ARG A 7 4.82 -28.15 -4.92
C ARG A 7 5.47 -28.58 -6.24
N LYS A 8 4.67 -28.98 -7.22
CA LYS A 8 5.19 -29.41 -8.53
C LYS A 8 5.76 -28.26 -9.37
N VAL A 9 5.29 -27.04 -9.15
CA VAL A 9 5.72 -25.87 -9.93
C VAL A 9 6.75 -25.01 -9.20
N MET A 10 6.87 -25.16 -7.88
CA MET A 10 7.86 -24.44 -7.08
C MET A 10 9.26 -25.02 -7.25
N ARG A 11 10.27 -24.16 -7.20
CA ARG A 11 11.68 -24.53 -7.33
C ARG A 11 12.42 -24.31 -6.02
N LEU A 12 13.26 -25.28 -5.64
CA LEU A 12 14.15 -25.17 -4.49
C LEU A 12 15.33 -24.24 -4.81
N GLY A 13 15.83 -23.53 -3.80
CA GLY A 13 17.01 -22.68 -3.91
C GLY A 13 16.82 -21.34 -4.62
N VAL A 14 15.63 -21.07 -5.17
CA VAL A 14 15.28 -19.80 -5.82
C VAL A 14 14.08 -19.15 -5.17
N GLU A 15 13.92 -17.84 -5.37
CA GLU A 15 12.72 -17.13 -4.92
C GLU A 15 11.54 -17.47 -5.84
N ASN A 16 10.45 -17.96 -5.25
CA ASN A 16 9.19 -18.22 -5.95
C ASN A 16 8.25 -17.04 -5.73
N ILE A 17 7.96 -16.30 -6.78
CA ILE A 17 7.06 -15.15 -6.71
C ILE A 17 5.65 -15.61 -7.08
N ILE A 18 4.70 -15.38 -6.18
CA ILE A 18 3.30 -15.72 -6.36
C ILE A 18 2.49 -14.43 -6.41
N LEU A 19 1.87 -14.16 -7.56
CA LEU A 19 0.89 -13.09 -7.68
C LEU A 19 -0.47 -13.64 -7.25
N PHE A 20 -1.03 -13.08 -6.17
CA PHE A 20 -2.34 -13.48 -5.64
C PHE A 20 -3.29 -12.28 -5.59
N PRO A 21 -3.90 -11.90 -6.72
CA PRO A 21 -4.69 -10.70 -6.87
C PRO A 21 -6.12 -10.90 -6.37
N THR A 22 -6.32 -11.07 -5.06
CA THR A 22 -7.65 -11.22 -4.47
C THR A 22 -7.97 -10.07 -3.50
N ILE A 23 -9.19 -9.56 -3.59
CA ILE A 23 -9.79 -8.65 -2.60
C ILE A 23 -10.77 -9.39 -1.68
N ASN A 24 -10.91 -10.71 -1.83
CA ASN A 24 -11.80 -11.54 -1.02
C ASN A 24 -11.05 -12.06 0.20
N GLU A 25 -11.43 -11.59 1.39
CA GLU A 25 -10.82 -11.96 2.65
C GLU A 25 -10.90 -13.47 2.92
N ALA A 26 -12.06 -14.11 2.66
CA ALA A 26 -12.22 -15.54 2.85
C ALA A 26 -11.35 -16.39 1.91
N ALA A 27 -11.05 -15.90 0.71
CA ALA A 27 -10.10 -16.55 -0.19
C ALA A 27 -8.66 -16.39 0.30
N ALA A 28 -8.29 -15.20 0.78
CA ALA A 28 -6.97 -14.91 1.31
C ALA A 28 -6.70 -15.70 2.59
N SER A 29 -7.61 -15.67 3.57
CA SER A 29 -7.46 -16.38 4.86
C SER A 29 -7.38 -17.90 4.73
N ARG A 30 -7.95 -18.47 3.67
CA ARG A 30 -7.82 -19.93 3.40
C ARG A 30 -6.55 -20.27 2.62
N THR A 31 -6.05 -19.37 1.80
CA THR A 31 -4.94 -19.68 0.88
C THR A 31 -3.58 -19.34 1.48
N LEU A 32 -3.45 -18.22 2.18
CA LEU A 32 -2.17 -17.77 2.72
C LEU A 32 -1.56 -18.73 3.75
N PRO A 33 -2.32 -19.31 4.71
CA PRO A 33 -1.77 -20.32 5.62
C PRO A 33 -1.26 -21.56 4.89
N VAL A 34 -1.91 -21.97 3.79
CA VAL A 34 -1.48 -23.09 2.95
C VAL A 34 -0.14 -22.78 2.27
N LEU A 35 0.04 -21.56 1.76
CA LEU A 35 1.31 -21.09 1.20
C LEU A 35 2.39 -20.97 2.28
N SER A 36 2.03 -20.48 3.47
CA SER A 36 2.93 -20.36 4.62
C SER A 36 3.51 -21.70 5.05
N ALA A 37 2.73 -22.78 5.00
CA ALA A 37 3.24 -24.13 5.26
C ALA A 37 4.28 -24.60 4.23
N LEU A 38 4.25 -24.07 3.00
CA LEU A 38 5.28 -24.37 1.99
C LEU A 38 6.54 -23.50 2.15
N ALA A 39 6.44 -22.38 2.85
CA ALA A 39 7.56 -21.45 3.05
C ALA A 39 8.70 -22.04 3.90
N ASP A 40 8.46 -23.15 4.60
CA ASP A 40 9.51 -23.91 5.31
C ASP A 40 10.47 -24.65 4.36
N GLN A 41 10.02 -24.94 3.16
CA GLN A 41 10.79 -25.67 2.13
C GLN A 41 11.19 -24.79 0.94
N PHE A 42 10.38 -23.81 0.62
CA PHE A 42 10.55 -22.94 -0.54
C PHE A 42 10.68 -21.49 -0.11
N ARG A 43 11.57 -20.75 -0.76
CA ARG A 43 11.58 -19.30 -0.61
C ARG A 43 10.41 -18.72 -1.40
N ILE A 44 9.46 -18.11 -0.71
CA ILE A 44 8.23 -17.59 -1.29
C ILE A 44 8.12 -16.09 -1.03
N THR A 45 7.74 -15.36 -2.06
CA THR A 45 7.27 -13.96 -1.96
C THR A 45 5.88 -13.90 -2.58
N VAL A 46 4.92 -13.39 -1.83
CA VAL A 46 3.56 -13.19 -2.33
C VAL A 46 3.35 -11.72 -2.64
N ILE A 47 2.83 -11.43 -3.84
CA ILE A 47 2.37 -10.09 -4.21
C ILE A 47 0.86 -10.08 -4.09
N GLY A 48 0.35 -9.26 -3.15
CA GLY A 48 -1.06 -9.13 -2.84
C GLY A 48 -1.60 -7.72 -3.07
N PHE A 49 -2.87 -7.52 -2.69
CA PHE A 49 -3.53 -6.22 -2.76
C PHE A 49 -3.50 -5.47 -1.42
N PRO A 50 -3.48 -4.14 -1.45
CA PRO A 50 -3.48 -3.31 -0.23
C PRO A 50 -4.76 -3.45 0.61
N ASP A 51 -5.84 -4.01 0.05
CA ASP A 51 -7.05 -4.34 0.81
C ASP A 51 -6.79 -5.32 1.95
N TRP A 52 -5.72 -6.14 1.85
CA TRP A 52 -5.33 -7.09 2.91
C TRP A 52 -4.94 -6.40 4.22
N LEU A 53 -4.54 -5.14 4.17
CA LEU A 53 -4.29 -4.33 5.37
C LEU A 53 -5.53 -4.13 6.26
N LYS A 54 -6.73 -4.38 5.72
CA LYS A 54 -8.01 -4.26 6.42
C LYS A 54 -8.55 -5.62 6.88
N PHE A 55 -7.94 -6.72 6.44
CA PHE A 55 -8.41 -8.06 6.75
C PHE A 55 -8.02 -8.43 8.18
N THR A 56 -9.00 -8.88 8.95
CA THR A 56 -8.82 -9.23 10.37
C THR A 56 -8.66 -10.73 10.58
N SER A 57 -8.95 -11.54 9.57
CA SER A 57 -8.88 -13.01 9.63
C SER A 57 -7.55 -13.58 9.14
N ILE A 58 -6.57 -12.72 8.81
CA ILE A 58 -5.22 -13.13 8.39
C ILE A 58 -4.26 -12.83 9.52
N ASP A 59 -3.58 -13.88 9.98
CA ASP A 59 -2.51 -13.73 10.94
C ASP A 59 -1.32 -12.98 10.31
N GLU A 60 -0.87 -11.94 10.96
CA GLU A 60 0.23 -11.10 10.47
C GLU A 60 1.54 -11.90 10.33
N GLU A 61 1.77 -12.89 11.17
CA GLU A 61 2.92 -13.80 11.07
C GLU A 61 2.97 -14.52 9.71
N VAL A 62 1.82 -14.88 9.17
CA VAL A 62 1.70 -15.48 7.83
C VAL A 62 2.17 -14.52 6.75
N LEU A 63 1.85 -13.22 6.88
CA LEU A 63 2.29 -12.20 5.93
C LEU A 63 3.82 -12.04 5.95
N PHE A 64 4.43 -12.01 7.14
CA PHE A 64 5.89 -11.95 7.29
C PHE A 64 6.58 -13.19 6.71
N LYS A 65 6.09 -14.38 7.05
CA LYS A 65 6.66 -15.64 6.59
C LYS A 65 6.65 -15.78 5.07
N LEU A 66 5.61 -15.25 4.43
CA LEU A 66 5.44 -15.23 2.97
C LEU A 66 6.12 -14.02 2.30
N ASN A 67 6.82 -13.17 3.06
CA ASN A 67 7.44 -11.96 2.53
C ASN A 67 6.47 -11.16 1.64
N VAL A 68 5.25 -10.92 2.17
CA VAL A 68 4.17 -10.31 1.39
C VAL A 68 4.54 -8.90 0.98
N LYS A 69 4.28 -8.59 -0.29
CA LYS A 69 4.46 -7.26 -0.86
C LYS A 69 3.15 -6.74 -1.42
N MET A 70 2.86 -5.49 -1.14
CA MET A 70 1.66 -4.80 -1.62
C MET A 70 2.05 -3.43 -2.15
N MET A 71 1.34 -2.96 -3.17
CA MET A 71 1.49 -1.61 -3.71
C MET A 71 0.23 -0.82 -3.39
N ALA A 72 0.39 0.29 -2.66
CA ALA A 72 -0.72 1.15 -2.26
C ALA A 72 -0.42 2.61 -2.59
N ASN A 73 -1.43 3.39 -2.93
CA ASN A 73 -1.30 4.84 -3.14
C ASN A 73 -1.34 5.64 -1.82
N SER A 74 -1.71 4.99 -0.73
CA SER A 74 -1.74 5.59 0.61
C SER A 74 -1.29 4.56 1.65
N TYR A 75 -0.65 5.06 2.70
CA TYR A 75 -0.26 4.29 3.87
C TYR A 75 -0.32 5.19 5.10
N VAL A 76 -0.87 4.69 6.20
CA VAL A 76 -0.92 5.43 7.46
C VAL A 76 0.18 4.89 8.37
N ASP A 77 1.20 5.71 8.58
CA ASP A 77 2.17 5.44 9.64
C ASP A 77 1.64 5.99 10.96
N TYR A 78 0.96 5.15 11.71
CA TYR A 78 0.40 5.52 13.03
C TYR A 78 1.46 5.89 14.07
N GLN A 79 2.73 5.65 13.81
CA GLN A 79 3.82 6.07 14.68
C GLN A 79 4.39 7.44 14.30
N GLY A 80 4.12 7.90 13.09
CA GLY A 80 4.55 9.21 12.59
C GLY A 80 3.88 10.38 13.31
N ASP A 81 4.60 11.45 13.54
CA ASP A 81 4.12 12.61 14.31
C ASP A 81 2.91 13.28 13.67
N VAL A 82 2.90 13.41 12.34
CA VAL A 82 1.78 14.03 11.60
C VAL A 82 0.50 13.21 11.75
N ALA A 83 0.61 11.87 11.66
CA ALA A 83 -0.55 11.00 11.83
C ALA A 83 -1.09 11.03 13.26
N LYS A 84 -0.21 11.07 14.25
CA LYS A 84 -0.60 11.20 15.68
C LYS A 84 -1.31 12.52 15.95
N GLU A 85 -0.74 13.64 15.50
CA GLU A 85 -1.31 14.96 15.70
C GLU A 85 -2.67 15.08 14.99
N PHE A 86 -2.76 14.64 13.74
CA PHE A 86 -4.00 14.67 12.97
C PHE A 86 -5.08 13.81 13.63
N SER A 87 -4.74 12.57 14.02
CA SER A 87 -5.69 11.66 14.68
C SER A 87 -6.17 12.19 16.02
N ALA A 88 -5.28 12.82 16.82
CA ALA A 88 -5.67 13.46 18.07
C ALA A 88 -6.67 14.59 17.84
N LYS A 89 -6.36 15.53 16.93
CA LYS A 89 -7.27 16.62 16.58
C LYS A 89 -8.60 16.12 16.04
N HIS A 90 -8.58 15.11 15.20
CA HIS A 90 -9.81 14.51 14.66
C HIS A 90 -10.68 13.92 15.77
N ARG A 91 -10.08 13.18 16.72
CA ARG A 91 -10.81 12.64 17.87
C ARG A 91 -11.43 13.73 18.75
N ASP A 92 -10.69 14.81 18.99
CA ASP A 92 -11.17 15.93 19.81
C ASP A 92 -12.40 16.60 19.19
N TYR A 93 -12.46 16.70 17.86
CA TYR A 93 -13.57 17.34 17.15
C TYR A 93 -14.74 16.40 16.85
N PHE A 94 -14.45 15.16 16.44
CA PHE A 94 -15.44 14.25 15.88
C PHE A 94 -15.72 13.02 16.75
N TYR A 95 -15.03 12.88 17.88
CA TYR A 95 -15.15 11.76 18.83
C TYR A 95 -15.00 10.39 18.15
N SER A 96 -14.21 10.31 17.09
CA SER A 96 -13.98 9.10 16.30
C SER A 96 -12.57 9.08 15.70
N GLU A 97 -12.09 7.88 15.34
CA GLU A 97 -10.83 7.76 14.58
C GLU A 97 -11.03 8.19 13.12
N PRO A 98 -10.02 8.84 12.52
CA PRO A 98 -10.09 9.22 11.11
C PRO A 98 -10.09 7.99 10.21
N SER A 99 -11.07 7.90 9.33
CA SER A 99 -11.11 6.87 8.30
C SER A 99 -10.06 7.13 7.21
N ASN A 100 -9.76 6.11 6.38
CA ASN A 100 -8.87 6.30 5.23
C ASN A 100 -9.36 7.38 4.24
N VAL A 101 -10.66 7.62 4.17
CA VAL A 101 -11.23 8.69 3.35
C VAL A 101 -10.89 10.05 3.94
N VAL A 102 -11.00 10.19 5.26
CA VAL A 102 -10.65 11.42 5.99
C VAL A 102 -9.15 11.73 5.85
N ASN A 103 -8.29 10.73 6.05
CA ASN A 103 -6.84 10.87 5.86
C ASN A 103 -6.48 11.35 4.44
N ARG A 104 -7.13 10.77 3.44
CA ARG A 104 -6.92 11.15 2.04
C ARG A 104 -7.45 12.55 1.73
N ALA A 105 -8.61 12.93 2.29
CA ALA A 105 -9.17 14.27 2.14
C ALA A 105 -8.25 15.33 2.76
N PHE A 106 -7.68 15.05 3.94
CA PHE A 106 -6.68 15.92 4.57
C PHE A 106 -5.49 16.16 3.64
N ASP A 107 -4.90 15.10 3.08
CA ASP A 107 -3.78 15.24 2.16
C ASP A 107 -4.13 16.03 0.90
N ILE A 108 -5.32 15.82 0.33
CA ILE A 108 -5.77 16.58 -0.84
C ILE A 108 -5.81 18.06 -0.51
N VAL A 109 -6.44 18.44 0.61
CA VAL A 109 -6.54 19.83 1.04
C VAL A 109 -5.16 20.43 1.28
N MET A 110 -4.32 19.75 2.07
CA MET A 110 -3.00 20.26 2.46
C MET A 110 -2.00 20.35 1.30
N CYS A 111 -2.09 19.44 0.34
CA CYS A 111 -1.17 19.41 -0.80
C CYS A 111 -1.62 20.31 -1.97
N PHE A 112 -2.91 20.41 -2.24
CA PHE A 112 -3.39 21.07 -3.46
C PHE A 112 -3.85 22.51 -3.25
N ILE A 113 -4.38 22.90 -2.09
CA ILE A 113 -4.78 24.31 -1.85
C ILE A 113 -3.59 25.25 -2.01
N PRO A 114 -2.41 24.99 -1.40
CA PRO A 114 -1.26 25.86 -1.59
C PRO A 114 -0.81 25.97 -3.05
N LEU A 115 -0.92 24.87 -3.83
CA LEU A 115 -0.53 24.88 -5.24
C LEU A 115 -1.45 25.77 -6.10
N VAL A 116 -2.76 25.76 -5.82
CA VAL A 116 -3.70 26.61 -6.56
C VAL A 116 -3.46 28.09 -6.27
N ASP A 117 -3.13 28.44 -5.04
CA ASP A 117 -2.90 29.82 -4.63
C ASP A 117 -1.55 30.38 -5.12
N ILE A 118 -0.49 29.60 -5.02
CA ILE A 118 0.88 30.04 -5.38
C ILE A 118 1.10 30.00 -6.90
N GLU A 119 0.59 28.99 -7.58
CA GLU A 119 0.90 28.69 -8.99
C GLU A 119 -0.25 29.06 -9.94
N ARG A 120 -0.85 30.24 -9.75
CA ARG A 120 -1.98 30.74 -10.56
C ARG A 120 -1.75 30.53 -12.07
N GLY A 121 -2.52 29.59 -12.64
CA GLY A 121 -2.47 29.25 -14.08
C GLY A 121 -1.39 28.22 -14.49
N ASN A 122 -0.48 27.84 -13.59
CA ASN A 122 0.59 26.87 -13.87
C ASN A 122 0.44 25.55 -13.12
N THR A 123 -0.64 25.37 -12.35
CA THR A 123 -0.87 24.21 -11.47
C THR A 123 -0.70 22.86 -12.19
N LEU A 124 -1.19 22.74 -13.42
CA LEU A 124 -1.08 21.49 -14.19
C LEU A 124 0.36 21.13 -14.55
N ASN A 125 1.21 22.10 -14.86
CA ASN A 125 2.61 21.86 -15.15
C ASN A 125 3.36 21.45 -13.88
N VAL A 126 3.10 22.12 -12.76
CA VAL A 126 3.67 21.76 -11.46
C VAL A 126 3.29 20.35 -11.06
N LEU A 127 2.03 19.93 -11.26
CA LEU A 127 1.57 18.57 -10.98
C LEU A 127 2.25 17.52 -11.85
N ARG A 128 2.65 17.87 -13.07
CA ARG A 128 3.38 16.95 -13.98
C ARG A 128 4.83 16.77 -13.60
N GLU A 129 5.44 17.78 -13.01
CA GLU A 129 6.88 17.83 -12.76
C GLU A 129 7.25 17.45 -11.33
N LYS A 130 6.35 17.72 -10.38
CA LYS A 130 6.63 17.53 -8.96
C LYS A 130 6.02 16.24 -8.42
N ASP A 131 6.80 15.54 -7.62
CA ASP A 131 6.36 14.46 -6.75
C ASP A 131 5.90 15.09 -5.43
N ILE A 132 4.61 14.93 -5.09
CA ILE A 132 4.01 15.55 -3.92
C ILE A 132 3.70 14.45 -2.92
N SER A 133 4.27 14.54 -1.73
CA SER A 133 3.99 13.61 -0.65
C SER A 133 3.13 14.29 0.40
N GLY A 134 1.91 13.78 0.58
CA GLY A 134 1.08 14.09 1.74
C GLY A 134 1.56 13.31 2.96
N ALA A 135 0.82 13.42 4.06
CA ALA A 135 1.08 12.67 5.28
C ALA A 135 0.76 11.17 5.12
N PHE A 136 -0.21 10.84 4.30
CA PHE A 136 -0.76 9.49 4.13
C PHE A 136 -0.76 9.03 2.68
N THR A 137 -0.79 9.97 1.71
CA THR A 137 -0.98 9.71 0.29
C THR A 137 0.19 10.26 -0.52
N ARG A 138 0.60 9.51 -1.53
CA ARG A 138 1.59 9.96 -2.49
C ARG A 138 0.92 10.38 -3.79
N PHE A 139 1.28 11.56 -4.28
CA PHE A 139 0.78 12.12 -5.53
C PHE A 139 1.94 12.28 -6.52
N ARG A 140 1.88 11.52 -7.62
CA ARG A 140 2.80 11.61 -8.74
C ARG A 140 2.00 11.52 -10.03
N PHE A 141 1.76 12.65 -10.63
CA PHE A 141 0.87 12.73 -11.78
C PHE A 141 1.59 12.51 -13.09
N HIS A 142 1.00 11.69 -13.94
CA HIS A 142 1.46 11.45 -15.30
C HIS A 142 0.32 11.68 -16.30
N PRO A 143 0.60 12.26 -17.49
CA PRO A 143 -0.38 12.35 -18.54
C PRO A 143 -0.84 10.96 -18.99
N VAL A 144 -2.15 10.78 -19.13
CA VAL A 144 -2.72 9.53 -19.66
C VAL A 144 -2.52 9.46 -21.17
N SER A 145 -2.63 10.60 -21.84
CA SER A 145 -2.39 10.75 -23.29
C SER A 145 -2.06 12.21 -23.61
N GLY A 146 -1.75 12.52 -24.88
CA GLY A 146 -1.49 13.90 -25.31
C GLY A 146 -2.67 14.86 -25.09
N PHE A 147 -3.88 14.35 -25.07
CA PHE A 147 -5.13 15.11 -24.83
C PHE A 147 -5.87 14.66 -23.56
N GLY A 148 -5.34 13.70 -22.84
CA GLY A 148 -5.94 13.15 -21.62
C GLY A 148 -5.62 13.96 -20.37
N GLY A 149 -6.32 13.64 -19.28
CA GLY A 149 -6.04 14.19 -17.96
C GLY A 149 -4.74 13.64 -17.35
N LEU A 150 -4.54 13.91 -16.07
CA LEU A 150 -3.45 13.38 -15.27
C LEU A 150 -3.93 12.19 -14.44
N GLU A 151 -3.10 11.16 -14.38
CA GLU A 151 -3.30 9.97 -13.53
C GLU A 151 -2.30 9.99 -12.38
N ASN A 152 -2.74 9.75 -11.16
CA ASN A 152 -1.82 9.57 -10.04
C ASN A 152 -1.17 8.18 -10.08
N ARG A 153 0.14 8.14 -10.24
CA ARG A 153 0.98 6.93 -10.20
C ARG A 153 1.88 6.88 -8.96
N GLY A 154 1.66 7.76 -7.99
CA GLY A 154 2.35 7.75 -6.71
C GLY A 154 1.98 6.51 -5.90
N LEU A 155 2.95 5.64 -5.62
CA LEU A 155 2.74 4.38 -4.91
C LEU A 155 3.78 4.20 -3.81
N TYR A 156 3.37 3.52 -2.75
CA TYR A 156 4.24 2.90 -1.75
C TYR A 156 4.34 1.40 -1.99
N LEU A 157 5.52 0.86 -1.83
CA LEU A 157 5.73 -0.57 -1.64
C LEU A 157 5.70 -0.86 -0.15
N ILE A 158 4.73 -1.65 0.28
CA ILE A 158 4.59 -2.16 1.64
C ILE A 158 5.12 -3.59 1.62
N ASN A 159 6.16 -3.86 2.39
CA ASN A 159 6.82 -5.16 2.43
C ASN A 159 6.82 -5.70 3.87
N TYR A 160 6.19 -6.84 4.07
CA TYR A 160 6.28 -7.63 5.29
C TYR A 160 7.55 -8.47 5.23
N GLY A 161 8.66 -7.91 5.73
CA GLY A 161 9.97 -8.55 5.70
C GLY A 161 10.05 -9.79 6.59
N ARG A 162 10.85 -10.79 6.20
CA ARG A 162 11.05 -12.03 6.97
C ARG A 162 11.67 -11.83 8.36
N ASN A 163 12.16 -10.64 8.65
CA ASN A 163 12.68 -10.21 9.96
C ASN A 163 11.60 -9.59 10.86
N PHE A 164 10.32 -9.78 10.54
CA PHE A 164 9.16 -9.21 11.26
C PHE A 164 9.11 -7.68 11.26
N GLU A 165 9.65 -7.05 10.23
CA GLU A 165 9.56 -5.61 10.03
C GLU A 165 8.67 -5.28 8.83
N ILE A 166 7.81 -4.29 8.99
CA ILE A 166 7.06 -3.69 7.89
C ILE A 166 7.89 -2.55 7.32
N ILE A 167 8.34 -2.73 6.08
CA ILE A 167 9.13 -1.73 5.37
C ILE A 167 8.24 -1.06 4.34
N VAL A 168 8.03 0.25 4.49
CA VAL A 168 7.27 1.07 3.55
C VAL A 168 8.20 2.00 2.81
N LYS A 169 8.22 1.89 1.50
CA LYS A 169 9.08 2.72 0.64
C LYS A 169 8.28 3.31 -0.52
N PRO A 170 8.52 4.58 -0.87
CA PRO A 170 7.98 5.12 -2.09
C PRO A 170 8.55 4.39 -3.31
N ILE A 171 7.71 4.08 -4.29
CA ILE A 171 8.18 3.58 -5.58
C ILE A 171 8.60 4.79 -6.40
N VAL A 172 9.91 4.92 -6.61
CA VAL A 172 10.53 5.93 -7.47
C VAL A 172 10.88 5.25 -8.79
N LYS A 173 10.52 5.88 -9.90
CA LYS A 173 10.91 5.41 -11.22
C LYS A 173 11.81 6.42 -11.85
#